data_5626b86b4a5b0639f657b2018cc7f42b
#
_entry.id   5626b86b4a5b0639f657b2018cc7f42b
#
_cell.length_a   1.000
_cell.length_b   1.000
_cell.length_c   1.000
_cell.angle_alpha   90.00
_cell.angle_beta   90.00
_cell.angle_gamma   90.00
#
_symmetry.space_group_name_H-M   'P 1'
#
loop_
_entity.id
_entity.type
_entity.pdbx_description
1 polymer ?
#
loop_
_entity_poly.entity_id
_entity_poly.type
_entity_poly.pdbx_seq_one_letter_code
_entity_poly.pdbx_strand_id
1 'polypeptide(L)'
;MTPPERVQQALQALGLPGQVRVFHETSTHTAQEAADAVGCQLGQIVKTLFFMAEGRPTMALVAGDRQVDTSALAELVGVGRKRLKMGTPEEVRATTGYEVGGVAPVGWPHPCDTVADESLQRFKEIWAAAGAPNAVFPANTGDLVRAINAQWARITKEPA
;
A
#
# COMPACT_ATOMS: atom_id res chain seq x y z
N MET A 1 0.14 -21.94 -2.46
CA MET A 1 -0.26 -20.87 -1.52
C MET A 1 -0.86 -19.71 -2.31
N THR A 2 -2.04 -19.26 -1.93
CA THR A 2 -2.70 -18.13 -2.58
C THR A 2 -2.02 -16.81 -2.16
N PRO A 3 -2.17 -15.73 -2.94
CA PRO A 3 -1.65 -14.43 -2.53
C PRO A 3 -2.14 -13.96 -1.15
N PRO A 4 -3.43 -14.07 -0.78
CA PRO A 4 -3.85 -13.74 0.58
C PRO A 4 -3.19 -14.58 1.67
N GLU A 5 -2.96 -15.87 1.41
CA GLU A 5 -2.23 -16.73 2.35
C GLU A 5 -0.78 -16.28 2.52
N ARG A 6 -0.15 -15.85 1.42
CA ARG A 6 1.21 -15.32 1.47
C ARG A 6 1.28 -14.03 2.28
N VAL A 7 0.27 -13.17 2.15
CA VAL A 7 0.19 -11.96 2.97
C VAL A 7 0.05 -12.31 4.44
N GLN A 8 -0.82 -13.29 4.76
CA GLN A 8 -1.00 -13.71 6.16
C GLN A 8 0.30 -14.24 6.75
N GLN A 9 1.06 -15.02 5.99
CA GLN A 9 2.38 -15.48 6.44
C GLN A 9 3.35 -14.33 6.66
N ALA A 10 3.36 -13.35 5.75
CA ALA A 10 4.23 -12.19 5.89
C ALA A 10 3.90 -11.39 7.15
N LEU A 11 2.61 -11.22 7.45
CA LEU A 11 2.17 -10.52 8.67
C LEU A 11 2.67 -11.25 9.91
N GLN A 12 2.55 -12.58 9.95
CA GLN A 12 3.04 -13.39 11.06
C GLN A 12 4.56 -13.25 11.22
N ALA A 13 5.30 -13.32 10.12
CA ALA A 13 6.75 -13.18 10.14
C ALA A 13 7.20 -11.80 10.64
N LEU A 14 6.40 -10.77 10.39
CA LEU A 14 6.68 -9.40 10.84
C LEU A 14 6.18 -9.12 12.26
N GLY A 15 5.50 -10.07 12.89
CA GLY A 15 4.92 -9.87 14.23
C GLY A 15 3.68 -8.99 14.22
N LEU A 16 3.00 -8.87 13.09
CA LEU A 16 1.79 -8.08 12.96
C LEU A 16 0.57 -8.99 13.17
N PRO A 17 -0.32 -8.67 14.14
CA PRO A 17 -1.40 -9.58 14.54
C PRO A 17 -2.63 -9.57 13.65
N GLY A 18 -2.69 -8.68 12.67
CA GLY A 18 -3.88 -8.55 11.81
C GLY A 18 -4.20 -9.81 11.03
N GLN A 19 -5.50 -10.08 10.87
CA GLN A 19 -5.99 -11.23 10.12
C GLN A 19 -6.49 -10.78 8.75
N VAL A 20 -6.05 -11.49 7.72
CA VAL A 20 -6.54 -11.25 6.35
C VAL A 20 -8.01 -11.63 6.28
N ARG A 21 -8.81 -10.74 5.68
CA ARG A 21 -10.23 -10.98 5.44
C ARG A 21 -10.47 -11.05 3.93
N VAL A 22 -11.10 -12.12 3.49
CA VAL A 22 -11.44 -12.33 2.08
C VAL A 22 -12.97 -12.18 1.93
N PHE A 23 -13.40 -11.35 0.99
CA PHE A 23 -14.81 -11.11 0.74
C PHE A 23 -15.21 -11.82 -0.56
N HIS A 24 -16.22 -12.68 -0.49
CA HIS A 24 -16.67 -13.45 -1.64
C HIS A 24 -17.87 -12.83 -2.35
N GLU A 25 -18.70 -12.08 -1.62
CA GLU A 25 -19.91 -11.47 -2.14
C GLU A 25 -19.84 -9.95 -2.25
N THR A 26 -18.91 -9.34 -1.52
CA THR A 26 -18.74 -7.89 -1.47
C THR A 26 -17.40 -7.52 -2.11
N SER A 27 -17.42 -6.54 -3.01
CA SER A 27 -16.18 -6.05 -3.61
C SER A 27 -15.39 -5.17 -2.65
N THR A 28 -14.07 -5.30 -2.66
CA THR A 28 -13.15 -4.38 -2.00
C THR A 28 -12.15 -3.82 -3.01
N HIS A 29 -12.55 -3.76 -4.27
CA HIS A 29 -11.67 -3.37 -5.38
C HIS A 29 -11.29 -1.88 -5.33
N THR A 30 -12.22 -1.00 -4.93
CA THR A 30 -11.92 0.42 -4.73
C THR A 30 -11.73 0.70 -3.25
N ALA A 31 -11.07 1.83 -2.93
CA ALA A 31 -10.90 2.24 -1.54
C ALA A 31 -12.24 2.44 -0.83
N GLN A 32 -13.23 3.03 -1.52
CA GLN A 32 -14.55 3.23 -0.94
C GLN A 32 -15.26 1.90 -0.67
N GLU A 33 -15.19 0.97 -1.61
CA GLU A 33 -15.77 -0.36 -1.42
C GLU A 33 -15.12 -1.09 -0.24
N ALA A 34 -13.81 -0.99 -0.12
CA ALA A 34 -13.09 -1.59 1.00
C ALA A 34 -13.50 -0.96 2.33
N ALA A 35 -13.60 0.37 2.40
CA ALA A 35 -14.03 1.07 3.60
C ALA A 35 -15.44 0.64 4.02
N ASP A 36 -16.36 0.54 3.05
CA ASP A 36 -17.73 0.11 3.30
C ASP A 36 -17.79 -1.33 3.80
N ALA A 37 -16.99 -2.22 3.21
CA ALA A 37 -16.98 -3.64 3.56
C ALA A 37 -16.49 -3.89 4.98
N VAL A 38 -15.47 -3.16 5.43
CA VAL A 38 -14.92 -3.35 6.79
C VAL A 38 -15.50 -2.39 7.82
N GLY A 39 -16.26 -1.40 7.38
CA GLY A 39 -16.91 -0.45 8.30
C GLY A 39 -15.97 0.61 8.86
N CYS A 40 -15.03 1.10 8.07
CA CYS A 40 -14.11 2.15 8.50
C CYS A 40 -14.23 3.41 7.64
N GLN A 41 -13.46 4.44 7.99
CA GLN A 41 -13.41 5.67 7.20
C GLN A 41 -12.56 5.46 5.96
N LEU A 42 -12.88 6.19 4.88
CA LEU A 42 -12.13 6.11 3.63
C LEU A 42 -10.62 6.37 3.84
N GLY A 43 -10.28 7.34 4.68
CA GLY A 43 -8.89 7.67 4.97
C GLY A 43 -8.10 6.57 5.67
N GLN A 44 -8.78 5.57 6.25
CA GLN A 44 -8.12 4.42 6.87
C GLN A 44 -7.73 3.34 5.87
N ILE A 45 -8.20 3.44 4.63
CA ILE A 45 -7.79 2.52 3.58
C ILE A 45 -6.46 2.98 2.99
N VAL A 46 -5.50 2.09 2.93
CA VAL A 46 -4.19 2.36 2.34
C VAL A 46 -4.20 2.01 0.87
N LYS A 47 -3.89 2.98 0.03
CA LYS A 47 -3.58 2.72 -1.38
C LYS A 47 -2.08 2.45 -1.47
N THR A 48 -1.73 1.26 -1.95
CA THR A 48 -0.33 0.86 -2.14
C THR A 48 0.01 1.08 -3.61
N LEU A 49 0.76 2.14 -3.90
CA LEU A 49 1.07 2.59 -5.25
C LEU A 49 2.50 2.23 -5.61
N PHE A 50 2.67 1.57 -6.73
CA PHE A 50 3.98 1.12 -7.19
C PHE A 50 4.52 2.03 -8.30
N PHE A 51 5.72 2.56 -8.08
CA PHE A 51 6.41 3.42 -9.04
C PHE A 51 7.79 2.86 -9.36
N MET A 52 8.30 3.24 -10.55
CA MET A 52 9.70 3.05 -10.89
C MET A 52 10.36 4.43 -10.92
N ALA A 53 11.38 4.59 -10.08
CA ALA A 53 12.17 5.82 -9.97
C ALA A 53 13.55 5.56 -10.57
N GLU A 54 13.74 5.93 -11.85
CA GLU A 54 14.97 5.63 -12.59
C GLU A 54 15.35 4.15 -12.51
N GLY A 55 14.37 3.26 -12.70
CA GLY A 55 14.60 1.82 -12.67
C GLY A 55 14.62 1.21 -11.26
N ARG A 56 14.41 2.00 -10.20
CA ARG A 56 14.33 1.48 -8.82
C ARG A 56 12.86 1.36 -8.40
N PRO A 57 12.45 0.18 -7.93
CA PRO A 57 11.09 0.03 -7.40
C PRO A 57 10.86 0.93 -6.19
N THR A 58 9.76 1.66 -6.21
CA THR A 58 9.40 2.61 -5.15
C THR A 58 7.94 2.43 -4.81
N MET A 59 7.64 2.22 -3.53
CA MET A 59 6.29 2.00 -3.07
C MET A 59 5.82 3.21 -2.27
N ALA A 60 4.62 3.70 -2.58
CA ALA A 60 4.01 4.79 -1.84
C ALA A 60 2.72 4.30 -1.17
N LEU A 61 2.61 4.47 0.14
CA LEU A 61 1.41 4.18 0.90
C LEU A 61 0.65 5.47 1.13
N VAL A 62 -0.55 5.57 0.60
CA VAL A 62 -1.33 6.80 0.59
C VAL A 62 -2.73 6.53 1.12
N ALA A 63 -3.25 7.43 1.96
CA ALA A 63 -4.61 7.30 2.49
C ALA A 63 -5.64 7.35 1.37
N GLY A 64 -6.72 6.58 1.52
CA GLY A 64 -7.76 6.46 0.49
C GLY A 64 -8.46 7.75 0.14
N ASP A 65 -8.46 8.74 1.06
CA ASP A 65 -9.04 10.05 0.83
C ASP A 65 -8.03 11.10 0.34
N ARG A 66 -6.84 10.67 -0.04
CA ARG A 66 -5.76 11.55 -0.52
C ARG A 66 -5.31 11.14 -1.90
N GLN A 67 -4.71 12.09 -2.60
CA GLN A 67 -4.13 11.84 -3.91
C GLN A 67 -2.63 12.07 -3.85
N VAL A 68 -1.84 11.14 -4.40
CA VAL A 68 -0.38 11.26 -4.40
C VAL A 68 0.05 12.50 -5.19
N ASP A 69 1.01 13.23 -4.63
CA ASP A 69 1.70 14.30 -5.32
C ASP A 69 3.00 13.72 -5.89
N THR A 70 2.98 13.38 -7.16
CA THR A 70 4.11 12.71 -7.79
C THR A 70 5.35 13.60 -7.89
N SER A 71 5.18 14.91 -7.91
CA SER A 71 6.32 15.84 -7.87
C SER A 71 7.01 15.79 -6.51
N ALA A 72 6.23 15.77 -5.43
CA ALA A 72 6.77 15.65 -4.08
C ALA A 72 7.47 14.30 -3.88
N LEU A 73 6.87 13.23 -4.38
CA LEU A 73 7.49 11.91 -4.28
C LEU A 73 8.80 11.83 -5.07
N ALA A 74 8.82 12.36 -6.30
CA ALA A 74 10.03 12.38 -7.12
C ALA A 74 11.16 13.14 -6.43
N GLU A 75 10.86 14.30 -5.86
CA GLU A 75 11.85 15.11 -5.13
C GLU A 75 12.40 14.34 -3.93
N LEU A 76 11.52 13.69 -3.17
CA LEU A 76 11.93 12.92 -1.99
C LEU A 76 12.87 11.78 -2.34
N VAL A 77 12.59 11.05 -3.41
CA VAL A 77 13.42 9.91 -3.82
C VAL A 77 14.60 10.30 -4.71
N GLY A 78 14.74 11.59 -5.02
CA GLY A 78 15.93 12.13 -5.69
C GLY A 78 15.96 11.93 -7.19
N VAL A 79 14.81 11.88 -7.85
CA VAL A 79 14.74 11.76 -9.31
C VAL A 79 13.95 12.92 -9.92
N GLY A 80 14.19 13.20 -11.20
CA GLY A 80 13.39 14.18 -11.93
C GLY A 80 11.94 13.68 -12.06
N ARG A 81 10.97 14.60 -12.05
CA ARG A 81 9.55 14.24 -12.11
C ARG A 81 9.23 13.31 -13.29
N LYS A 82 9.86 13.53 -14.43
CA LYS A 82 9.63 12.72 -15.63
C LYS A 82 10.20 11.32 -15.54
N ARG A 83 11.08 11.08 -14.58
CA ARG A 83 11.73 9.78 -14.37
C ARG A 83 11.06 8.94 -13.30
N LEU A 84 10.05 9.49 -12.65
CA LEU A 84 9.17 8.74 -11.74
C LEU A 84 7.93 8.32 -12.53
N LYS A 85 7.76 7.02 -12.75
CA LYS A 85 6.68 6.49 -13.54
C LYS A 85 5.92 5.43 -12.77
N MET A 86 4.60 5.34 -12.99
CA MET A 86 3.83 4.22 -12.48
C MET A 86 4.43 2.92 -13.05
N GLY A 87 4.53 1.91 -12.20
CA GLY A 87 5.00 0.60 -12.65
C GLY A 87 3.98 -0.04 -13.58
N THR A 88 4.49 -0.73 -14.60
CA THR A 88 3.63 -1.54 -15.47
C THR A 88 3.13 -2.77 -14.70
N PRO A 89 2.04 -3.40 -15.15
CA PRO A 89 1.59 -4.65 -14.51
C PRO A 89 2.67 -5.72 -14.43
N GLU A 90 3.53 -5.80 -15.44
CA GLU A 90 4.65 -6.75 -15.46
C GLU A 90 5.68 -6.41 -14.39
N GLU A 91 6.02 -5.13 -14.25
CA GLU A 91 6.96 -4.67 -13.22
C GLU A 91 6.41 -4.91 -11.82
N VAL A 92 5.12 -4.64 -11.62
CA VAL A 92 4.46 -4.90 -10.34
C VAL A 92 4.57 -6.38 -9.98
N ARG A 93 4.21 -7.26 -10.90
CA ARG A 93 4.28 -8.71 -10.70
C ARG A 93 5.69 -9.19 -10.41
N ALA A 94 6.66 -8.73 -11.22
CA ALA A 94 8.05 -9.15 -11.08
C ALA A 94 8.64 -8.73 -9.73
N THR A 95 8.28 -7.57 -9.22
CA THR A 95 8.85 -7.03 -7.97
C THR A 95 8.09 -7.51 -6.74
N THR A 96 6.77 -7.49 -6.77
CA THR A 96 5.93 -7.76 -5.59
C THR A 96 5.37 -9.17 -5.54
N GLY A 97 5.22 -9.80 -6.69
CA GLY A 97 4.53 -11.09 -6.79
C GLY A 97 3.01 -10.97 -6.76
N TYR A 98 2.48 -9.75 -6.66
CA TYR A 98 1.03 -9.50 -6.66
C TYR A 98 0.58 -8.94 -7.99
N GLU A 99 -0.70 -9.12 -8.31
CA GLU A 99 -1.32 -8.48 -9.46
C GLU A 99 -1.75 -7.05 -9.11
N VAL A 100 -1.83 -6.19 -10.12
CA VAL A 100 -2.37 -4.85 -9.95
C VAL A 100 -3.79 -4.95 -9.38
N GLY A 101 -4.10 -4.11 -8.41
CA GLY A 101 -5.39 -4.15 -7.71
C GLY A 101 -5.38 -4.94 -6.40
N GLY A 102 -4.33 -5.78 -6.20
CA GLY A 102 -4.19 -6.56 -4.98
C GLY A 102 -2.84 -6.40 -4.29
N VAL A 103 -2.07 -5.39 -4.66
CA VAL A 103 -0.71 -5.20 -4.12
C VAL A 103 -0.77 -4.92 -2.62
N ALA A 104 -0.26 -5.86 -1.84
CA ALA A 104 -0.12 -5.69 -0.39
C ALA A 104 1.18 -4.94 -0.07
N PRO A 105 1.21 -4.18 1.02
CA PRO A 105 2.45 -3.51 1.44
C PRO A 105 3.44 -4.41 2.15
N VAL A 106 3.21 -5.72 2.16
CA VAL A 106 4.07 -6.72 2.81
C VAL A 106 4.28 -7.92 1.90
N GLY A 107 5.32 -8.71 2.18
CA GLY A 107 5.53 -9.99 1.50
C GLY A 107 6.16 -9.88 0.11
N TRP A 108 6.90 -8.82 -0.15
CA TRP A 108 7.60 -8.66 -1.44
C TRP A 108 8.86 -9.52 -1.47
N PRO A 109 9.10 -10.26 -2.57
CA PRO A 109 10.33 -11.03 -2.70
C PRO A 109 11.56 -10.15 -2.96
N HIS A 110 11.36 -8.91 -3.40
CA HIS A 110 12.44 -7.96 -3.67
C HIS A 110 12.20 -6.67 -2.88
N PRO A 111 13.25 -6.05 -2.32
CA PRO A 111 13.07 -4.83 -1.56
C PRO A 111 12.65 -3.66 -2.45
N CYS A 112 11.85 -2.76 -1.88
CA CYS A 112 11.43 -1.53 -2.51
C CYS A 112 11.71 -0.37 -1.55
N ASP A 113 12.13 0.77 -2.08
CA ASP A 113 12.10 2.00 -1.31
C ASP A 113 10.64 2.29 -1.00
N THR A 114 10.30 2.51 0.26
CA THR A 114 8.90 2.66 0.68
C THR A 114 8.69 3.95 1.44
N VAL A 115 7.69 4.71 1.02
CA VAL A 115 7.31 5.97 1.63
C VAL A 115 5.86 5.88 2.08
N ALA A 116 5.58 6.26 3.31
CA ALA A 116 4.22 6.33 3.85
C ALA A 116 3.83 7.79 4.04
N ASP A 117 2.68 8.16 3.50
CA ASP A 117 2.21 9.55 3.64
C ASP A 117 1.77 9.85 5.06
N GLU A 118 2.14 11.03 5.54
CA GLU A 118 1.85 11.49 6.90
C GLU A 118 0.35 11.50 7.22
N SER A 119 -0.52 11.63 6.22
CA SER A 119 -1.97 11.63 6.45
C SER A 119 -2.47 10.33 7.08
N LEU A 120 -1.74 9.23 6.92
CA LEU A 120 -2.08 7.96 7.56
C LEU A 120 -1.94 8.03 9.09
N GLN A 121 -1.13 8.95 9.61
CA GLN A 121 -0.95 9.12 11.05
C GLN A 121 -2.19 9.63 11.77
N ARG A 122 -3.21 10.08 11.03
CA ARG A 122 -4.50 10.47 11.60
C ARG A 122 -5.22 9.29 12.27
N PHE A 123 -4.85 8.06 11.90
CA PHE A 123 -5.55 6.85 12.36
C PHE A 123 -4.59 5.88 13.01
N LYS A 124 -5.03 5.25 14.10
CA LYS A 124 -4.26 4.20 14.77
C LYS A 124 -4.35 2.88 14.02
N GLU A 125 -5.46 2.63 13.33
CA GLU A 125 -5.67 1.42 12.55
C GLU A 125 -5.93 1.79 11.10
N ILE A 126 -5.28 1.07 10.20
CA ILE A 126 -5.45 1.20 8.75
C ILE A 126 -5.70 -0.17 8.15
N TRP A 127 -6.26 -0.19 6.94
CA TRP A 127 -6.56 -1.40 6.19
C TRP A 127 -5.88 -1.35 4.83
N ALA A 128 -5.22 -2.43 4.44
CA ALA A 128 -4.49 -2.51 3.18
C ALA A 128 -4.91 -3.74 2.38
N ALA A 129 -4.63 -3.72 1.08
CA ALA A 129 -4.88 -4.87 0.21
C ALA A 129 -4.05 -6.07 0.66
N ALA A 130 -4.63 -7.24 0.54
CA ALA A 130 -4.02 -8.47 1.02
C ALA A 130 -3.78 -9.48 -0.11
N GLY A 131 -3.26 -9.01 -1.24
CA GLY A 131 -2.80 -9.87 -2.32
C GLY A 131 -3.83 -10.19 -3.38
N ALA A 132 -5.07 -9.76 -3.21
CA ALA A 132 -6.15 -9.95 -4.18
C ALA A 132 -7.14 -8.78 -4.08
N PRO A 133 -7.90 -8.50 -5.15
CA PRO A 133 -8.85 -7.38 -5.14
C PRO A 133 -9.98 -7.50 -4.11
N ASN A 134 -10.21 -8.69 -3.58
CA ASN A 134 -11.26 -8.96 -2.61
C ASN A 134 -10.72 -9.30 -1.22
N ALA A 135 -9.46 -9.01 -0.95
CA ALA A 135 -8.83 -9.34 0.33
C ALA A 135 -8.15 -8.10 0.94
N VAL A 136 -8.34 -7.91 2.24
CA VAL A 136 -7.76 -6.79 2.99
C VAL A 136 -7.30 -7.27 4.37
N PHE A 137 -6.42 -6.51 5.00
CA PHE A 137 -6.01 -6.79 6.38
C PHE A 137 -5.87 -5.50 7.17
N PRO A 138 -6.16 -5.54 8.48
CA PRO A 138 -5.94 -4.39 9.35
C PRO A 138 -4.54 -4.42 9.95
N ALA A 139 -4.03 -3.24 10.27
CA ALA A 139 -2.78 -3.12 11.00
C ALA A 139 -2.77 -1.83 11.82
N ASN A 140 -2.04 -1.85 12.94
CA ASN A 140 -1.69 -0.63 13.62
C ASN A 140 -0.78 0.19 12.69
N THR A 141 -1.09 1.45 12.50
CA THR A 141 -0.42 2.30 11.51
C THR A 141 1.09 2.38 11.74
N GLY A 142 1.50 2.71 12.96
CA GLY A 142 2.92 2.81 13.28
C GLY A 142 3.64 1.48 13.20
N ASP A 143 3.00 0.41 13.64
CA ASP A 143 3.60 -0.93 13.60
C ASP A 143 3.84 -1.40 12.18
N LEU A 144 2.88 -1.18 11.28
CA LEU A 144 3.06 -1.55 9.88
C LEU A 144 4.22 -0.78 9.25
N VAL A 145 4.23 0.53 9.43
CA VAL A 145 5.26 1.38 8.79
C VAL A 145 6.66 1.02 9.31
N ARG A 146 6.81 0.73 10.60
CA ARG A 146 8.09 0.27 11.15
C ARG A 146 8.47 -1.09 10.59
N ALA A 147 7.52 -2.02 10.55
CA ALA A 147 7.79 -3.40 10.10
C ALA A 147 8.31 -3.48 8.67
N ILE A 148 7.84 -2.59 7.80
CA ILE A 148 8.25 -2.58 6.39
C ILE A 148 9.35 -1.55 6.10
N ASN A 149 9.90 -0.91 7.12
CA ASN A 149 10.94 0.12 6.98
C ASN A 149 10.53 1.27 6.07
N ALA A 150 9.28 1.69 6.12
CA ALA A 150 8.81 2.82 5.33
C ALA A 150 9.23 4.14 5.99
N GLN A 151 9.52 5.12 5.15
CA GLN A 151 9.84 6.47 5.58
C GLN A 151 8.54 7.30 5.61
N TRP A 152 8.29 8.01 6.71
CA TRP A 152 7.20 8.97 6.76
C TRP A 152 7.57 10.23 5.97
N ALA A 153 6.65 10.71 5.15
CA ALA A 153 6.84 11.96 4.43
C ALA A 153 5.49 12.51 3.95
N ARG A 154 5.49 13.75 3.52
CA ARG A 154 4.30 14.37 2.93
C ARG A 154 4.41 14.23 1.42
N ILE A 155 3.64 13.31 0.86
CA ILE A 155 3.64 13.00 -0.57
C ILE A 155 2.26 13.06 -1.20
N THR A 156 1.30 13.70 -0.54
CA THR A 156 -0.05 13.88 -1.07
C THR A 156 -0.37 15.35 -1.25
N LYS A 157 -1.32 15.61 -2.16
CA LYS A 157 -1.83 16.96 -2.41
C LYS A 157 -2.72 17.40 -1.26
N GLU A 158 -2.74 18.71 -1.01
CA GLU A 158 -3.66 19.26 -0.05
C GLU A 158 -5.10 18.96 -0.48
N PRO A 159 -6.01 18.66 0.45
CA PRO A 159 -7.42 18.55 0.14
C PRO A 159 -7.95 19.89 -0.41
N ALA A 160 -8.80 19.80 -1.42
CA ALA A 160 -9.42 20.96 -2.00
C ALA A 160 -10.38 21.64 -1.01
#